data_0e010ecb87d85c6e599b2f16a067ec3f
#
_entry.id   0e010ecb87d85c6e599b2f16a067ec3f
#
_cell.length_a   1.000
_cell.length_b   1.000
_cell.length_c   1.000
_cell.angle_alpha   90.00
_cell.angle_beta   90.00
_cell.angle_gamma   90.00
#
_symmetry.space_group_name_H-M   'P 1'
#
loop_
_entity.id
_entity.type
_entity.pdbx_description
1 polymer ?
#
loop_
_entity_poly.entity_id
_entity_poly.type
_entity_poly.pdbx_seq_one_letter_code
_entity_poly.pdbx_strand_id
1 'polypeptide(L)'
;MAIDVTEATFEQEVLNSETPVIVDFWAEWCGPCHAVAPVLEKIAEERKDEVKLVKVNIDQEQGLSAKYGVMSIPTMILFKEGEPAAAAVGAQPKGALERSLGLAA
;
A
#
# COMPACT_ATOMS: atom_id res chain seq x y z
N MET A 1 -9.07 -6.53 -5.65
CA MET A 1 -8.12 -6.17 -6.70
C MET A 1 -7.55 -4.79 -6.46
N ALA A 2 -6.26 -4.63 -6.67
CA ALA A 2 -5.60 -3.33 -6.44
C ALA A 2 -5.78 -2.43 -7.67
N ILE A 3 -6.00 -1.14 -7.42
CA ILE A 3 -6.07 -0.16 -8.51
C ILE A 3 -4.79 0.67 -8.50
N ASP A 4 -4.36 1.09 -9.69
CA ASP A 4 -3.21 1.96 -9.81
C ASP A 4 -3.62 3.39 -9.49
N VAL A 5 -2.82 4.05 -8.66
CA VAL A 5 -3.07 5.42 -8.22
C VAL A 5 -1.91 6.29 -8.66
N THR A 6 -2.24 7.47 -9.18
CA THR A 6 -1.27 8.44 -9.66
C THR A 6 -1.29 9.66 -8.75
N GLU A 7 -0.34 10.60 -8.99
CA GLU A 7 -0.34 11.86 -8.27
C GLU A 7 -1.67 12.60 -8.45
N ALA A 8 -2.27 12.48 -9.64
CA ALA A 8 -3.54 13.14 -9.93
C ALA A 8 -4.73 12.53 -9.17
N THR A 9 -4.68 11.24 -8.87
CA THR A 9 -5.82 10.55 -8.23
C THR A 9 -5.59 10.24 -6.75
N PHE A 10 -4.40 10.50 -6.22
CA PHE A 10 -4.05 10.11 -4.86
C PHE A 10 -4.95 10.75 -3.81
N GLU A 11 -5.24 12.02 -3.97
CA GLU A 11 -6.10 12.71 -3.01
C GLU A 11 -7.47 12.05 -2.93
N GLN A 12 -8.09 11.81 -4.08
CA GLN A 12 -9.42 11.22 -4.12
C GLN A 12 -9.42 9.78 -3.63
N GLU A 13 -8.46 8.98 -4.10
CA GLU A 13 -8.48 7.54 -3.81
C GLU A 13 -7.94 7.18 -2.45
N VAL A 14 -7.06 8.00 -1.88
CA VAL A 14 -6.39 7.69 -0.63
C VAL A 14 -6.75 8.68 0.47
N LEU A 15 -6.49 9.96 0.24
CA LEU A 15 -6.64 10.97 1.30
C LEU A 15 -8.10 11.21 1.68
N ASN A 16 -9.01 11.14 0.71
CA ASN A 16 -10.44 11.36 0.96
C ASN A 16 -11.21 10.05 1.14
N SER A 17 -10.52 8.93 1.24
CA SER A 17 -11.18 7.64 1.41
C SER A 17 -11.76 7.52 2.81
N GLU A 18 -13.01 7.06 2.90
CA GLU A 18 -13.65 6.79 4.19
C GLU A 18 -13.19 5.47 4.78
N THR A 19 -12.63 4.60 3.93
CA THR A 19 -12.10 3.31 4.34
C THR A 19 -10.58 3.41 4.43
N PRO A 20 -9.94 2.78 5.43
CA PRO A 20 -8.47 2.73 5.47
C PRO A 20 -7.91 2.13 4.18
N VAL A 21 -6.77 2.65 3.72
CA VAL A 21 -6.18 2.28 2.44
C VAL A 21 -4.75 1.81 2.63
N ILE A 22 -4.46 0.62 2.12
CA ILE A 22 -3.07 0.15 2.04
C ILE A 22 -2.52 0.65 0.71
N VAL A 23 -1.47 1.48 0.77
CA VAL A 23 -0.79 1.98 -0.42
C VAL A 23 0.49 1.19 -0.60
N ASP A 24 0.58 0.47 -1.71
CA ASP A 24 1.72 -0.37 -2.06
C ASP A 24 2.63 0.38 -3.04
N PHE A 25 3.78 0.85 -2.55
CA PHE A 25 4.79 1.49 -3.40
C PHE A 25 5.66 0.39 -4.00
N TRP A 26 5.69 0.30 -5.33
CA TRP A 26 6.30 -0.81 -6.04
C TRP A 26 6.94 -0.35 -7.35
N ALA A 27 7.67 -1.24 -8.02
CA ALA A 27 8.19 -1.01 -9.36
C ALA A 27 8.22 -2.32 -10.15
N GLU A 28 8.17 -2.20 -11.47
CA GLU A 28 8.16 -3.36 -12.37
C GLU A 28 9.39 -4.24 -12.18
N TRP A 29 10.55 -3.63 -11.95
CA TRP A 29 11.83 -4.34 -11.85
C TRP A 29 12.05 -4.97 -10.48
N CYS A 30 11.14 -4.81 -9.57
CA CYS A 30 11.34 -5.21 -8.18
C CYS A 30 10.78 -6.62 -7.94
N GLY A 31 11.66 -7.61 -7.80
CA GLY A 31 11.26 -8.99 -7.53
C GLY A 31 10.43 -9.15 -6.26
N PRO A 32 10.90 -8.62 -5.11
CA PRO A 32 10.11 -8.72 -3.87
C PRO A 32 8.74 -8.05 -3.96
N CYS A 33 8.60 -7.00 -4.78
CA CYS A 33 7.30 -6.36 -4.99
C CYS A 33 6.32 -7.33 -5.66
N HIS A 34 6.81 -8.10 -6.64
CA HIS A 34 5.98 -9.10 -7.31
C HIS A 34 5.65 -10.27 -6.38
N ALA A 35 6.59 -10.61 -5.50
CA ALA A 35 6.37 -11.71 -4.55
C ALA A 35 5.30 -11.36 -3.51
N VAL A 36 5.23 -10.11 -3.08
CA VAL A 36 4.28 -9.70 -2.04
C VAL A 36 2.91 -9.33 -2.61
N ALA A 37 2.82 -9.06 -3.91
CA ALA A 37 1.57 -8.63 -4.53
C ALA A 37 0.40 -9.57 -4.24
N PRO A 38 0.52 -10.90 -4.46
CA PRO A 38 -0.60 -11.80 -4.17
C PRO A 38 -0.95 -11.86 -2.68
N VAL A 39 0.04 -11.65 -1.79
CA VAL A 39 -0.20 -11.63 -0.36
C VAL A 39 -1.07 -10.42 0.00
N LEU A 40 -0.73 -9.25 -0.55
CA LEU A 40 -1.50 -8.04 -0.32
C LEU A 40 -2.92 -8.16 -0.87
N GLU A 41 -3.06 -8.76 -2.05
CA GLU A 41 -4.38 -8.95 -2.62
C GLU A 41 -5.23 -9.90 -1.78
N LYS A 42 -4.62 -10.91 -1.18
CA LYS A 42 -5.34 -11.81 -0.29
C LYS A 42 -5.80 -11.08 0.97
N ILE A 43 -4.94 -10.24 1.55
CA ILE A 43 -5.32 -9.43 2.71
C ILE A 43 -6.51 -8.54 2.34
N ALA A 44 -6.45 -7.86 1.20
CA ALA A 44 -7.51 -6.97 0.76
C ALA A 44 -8.82 -7.73 0.51
N GLU A 45 -8.74 -8.92 -0.05
CA GLU A 45 -9.92 -9.74 -0.31
C GLU A 45 -10.56 -10.21 0.99
N GLU A 46 -9.75 -10.68 1.94
CA GLU A 46 -10.27 -11.16 3.22
C GLU A 46 -10.82 -10.04 4.08
N ARG A 47 -10.32 -8.82 3.89
CA ARG A 47 -10.69 -7.66 4.70
C ARG A 47 -11.34 -6.56 3.87
N LYS A 48 -12.07 -6.95 2.83
CA LYS A 48 -12.62 -5.98 1.86
C LYS A 48 -13.57 -4.96 2.48
N ASP A 49 -14.14 -5.29 3.63
CA ASP A 49 -15.01 -4.34 4.34
C ASP A 49 -14.23 -3.45 5.31
N GLU A 50 -12.94 -3.70 5.47
CA GLU A 50 -12.09 -2.98 6.43
C GLU A 50 -11.04 -2.13 5.74
N VAL A 51 -10.43 -2.63 4.67
CA VAL A 51 -9.33 -1.93 3.99
C VAL A 51 -9.49 -2.04 2.48
N LYS A 52 -8.89 -1.08 1.79
CA LYS A 52 -8.82 -1.05 0.35
C LYS A 52 -7.33 -1.05 -0.02
N LEU A 53 -6.99 -1.65 -1.15
CA LEU A 53 -5.60 -1.74 -1.61
C LEU A 53 -5.41 -0.94 -2.89
N VAL A 54 -4.41 -0.06 -2.91
CA VAL A 54 -4.02 0.68 -4.12
C VAL A 54 -2.53 0.52 -4.33
N LYS A 55 -2.08 0.75 -5.57
CA LYS A 55 -0.67 0.61 -5.96
C LYS A 55 -0.15 1.92 -6.51
N VAL A 56 1.07 2.27 -6.13
CA VAL A 56 1.77 3.46 -6.65
C VAL A 56 3.09 2.99 -7.24
N ASN A 57 3.27 3.17 -8.54
CA ASN A 57 4.50 2.85 -9.23
C ASN A 57 5.50 3.97 -9.01
N ILE A 58 6.60 3.70 -8.30
CA ILE A 58 7.54 4.76 -7.91
C ILE A 58 8.29 5.37 -9.09
N ASP A 59 8.41 4.65 -10.20
CA ASP A 59 9.09 5.19 -11.37
C ASP A 59 8.21 6.19 -12.10
N GLN A 60 6.90 5.99 -12.06
CA GLN A 60 5.93 6.87 -12.70
C GLN A 60 5.46 8.00 -11.80
N GLU A 61 5.41 7.75 -10.48
CA GLU A 61 4.85 8.69 -9.50
C GLU A 61 5.92 9.08 -8.48
N GLN A 62 7.01 9.66 -8.95
CA GLN A 62 8.17 9.98 -8.10
C GLN A 62 7.85 10.97 -6.99
N GLY A 63 6.94 11.90 -7.25
CA GLY A 63 6.53 12.87 -6.24
C GLY A 63 5.89 12.24 -5.02
N LEU A 64 5.10 11.18 -5.23
CA LEU A 64 4.45 10.48 -4.12
C LEU A 64 5.45 9.71 -3.27
N SER A 65 6.39 9.00 -3.90
CA SER A 65 7.38 8.26 -3.13
C SER A 65 8.27 9.19 -2.32
N ALA A 66 8.65 10.33 -2.91
CA ALA A 66 9.45 11.32 -2.20
C ALA A 66 8.69 11.93 -1.04
N LYS A 67 7.42 12.26 -1.26
CA LYS A 67 6.59 12.90 -0.23
C LYS A 67 6.45 12.03 1.01
N TYR A 68 6.31 10.72 0.83
CA TYR A 68 6.10 9.81 1.95
C TYR A 68 7.38 9.09 2.39
N GLY A 69 8.54 9.55 1.90
CA GLY A 69 9.82 9.06 2.38
C GLY A 69 10.11 7.62 2.03
N VAL A 70 9.62 7.15 0.89
CA VAL A 70 9.84 5.77 0.47
C VAL A 70 11.28 5.62 -0.04
N MET A 71 12.09 4.85 0.69
CA MET A 71 13.50 4.67 0.39
C MET A 71 13.83 3.29 -0.15
N SER A 72 12.97 2.33 0.11
CA SER A 72 13.13 0.97 -0.43
C SER A 72 11.76 0.41 -0.74
N ILE A 73 11.69 -0.59 -1.62
CA ILE A 73 10.44 -1.18 -2.04
C ILE A 73 10.49 -2.70 -1.92
N PRO A 74 9.35 -3.35 -1.69
CA PRO A 74 8.05 -2.73 -1.51
C PRO A 74 7.94 -2.02 -0.15
N THR A 75 7.26 -0.89 -0.14
CA THR A 75 6.85 -0.23 1.10
C THR A 75 5.34 -0.12 1.06
N MET A 76 4.70 -0.62 2.10
CA MET A 76 3.25 -0.56 2.23
C MET A 76 2.94 0.39 3.38
N ILE A 77 2.08 1.38 3.11
CA ILE A 77 1.66 2.34 4.14
C ILE A 77 0.16 2.25 4.28
N LEU A 78 -0.32 2.07 5.52
CA LEU A 78 -1.75 2.11 5.79
C LEU A 78 -2.14 3.55 6.10
N PHE A 79 -3.04 4.09 5.32
CA PHE A 79 -3.60 5.43 5.53
C PHE A 79 -4.94 5.31 6.20
N LYS A 80 -5.16 6.12 7.24
CA LYS A 80 -6.45 6.24 7.91
C LYS A 80 -6.81 7.70 7.99
N GLU A 81 -7.99 8.05 7.53
CA GLU A 81 -8.49 9.43 7.58
C GLU A 81 -7.49 10.41 6.98
N GLY A 82 -6.89 10.02 5.86
CA GLY A 82 -5.98 10.86 5.11
C GLY A 82 -4.55 10.92 5.62
N GLU A 83 -4.18 10.13 6.63
CA GLU A 83 -2.85 10.18 7.20
C GLU A 83 -2.21 8.81 7.34
N PRO A 84 -0.88 8.72 7.17
CA PRO A 84 -0.18 7.45 7.41
C PRO A 84 -0.35 7.02 8.85
N ALA A 85 -0.80 5.78 9.04
CA ALA A 85 -1.04 5.23 10.38
C ALA A 85 -0.05 4.11 10.72
N ALA A 86 0.43 3.37 9.72
CA ALA A 86 1.35 2.25 9.94
C ALA A 86 2.07 1.96 8.63
N ALA A 87 3.21 1.29 8.70
CA ALA A 87 3.99 0.97 7.52
C ALA A 87 4.68 -0.37 7.67
N ALA A 88 4.91 -1.03 6.55
CA ALA A 88 5.69 -2.25 6.46
C ALA A 88 6.64 -2.14 5.27
N VAL A 89 7.86 -2.63 5.41
CA VAL A 89 8.87 -2.57 4.36
C VAL A 89 9.32 -3.99 4.05
N GLY A 90 9.40 -4.29 2.75
CA GLY A 90 9.88 -5.58 2.28
C GLY A 90 8.78 -6.61 2.15
N ALA A 91 9.10 -7.70 1.44
CA ALA A 91 8.17 -8.80 1.27
C ALA A 91 8.13 -9.62 2.56
N GLN A 92 6.98 -9.66 3.20
CA GLN A 92 6.78 -10.36 4.47
C GLN A 92 5.62 -11.33 4.32
N PRO A 93 5.60 -12.39 5.15
CA PRO A 93 4.43 -13.28 5.17
C PRO A 93 3.16 -12.53 5.60
N LYS A 94 2.03 -13.07 5.21
CA LYS A 94 0.72 -12.42 5.42
C LYS A 94 0.50 -11.97 6.86
N GLY A 95 0.72 -12.88 7.83
CA GLY A 95 0.51 -12.53 9.24
C GLY A 95 1.43 -11.42 9.72
N ALA A 96 2.68 -11.42 9.24
CA ALA A 96 3.64 -10.38 9.60
C ALA A 96 3.23 -9.03 9.02
N LEU A 97 2.76 -9.02 7.76
CA LEU A 97 2.26 -7.79 7.14
C LEU A 97 1.05 -7.25 7.90
N GLU A 98 0.12 -8.12 8.26
CA GLU A 98 -1.06 -7.70 9.01
C GLU A 98 -0.67 -7.07 10.34
N ARG A 99 0.31 -7.65 11.03
CA ARG A 99 0.79 -7.08 12.30
C ARG A 99 1.49 -5.75 12.08
N SER A 100 2.37 -5.68 11.08
CA SER A 100 3.11 -4.44 10.79
C SER A 100 2.17 -3.30 10.42
N LEU A 101 1.09 -3.61 9.71
CA LEU A 101 0.10 -2.61 9.30
C LEU A 101 -0.95 -2.35 10.37
N GLY A 102 -0.85 -3.03 11.51
CA GLY A 102 -1.80 -2.81 12.60
C GLY A 102 -3.20 -3.34 12.34
N LEU A 103 -3.31 -4.33 11.47
CA LEU A 103 -4.60 -4.95 11.18
C LEU A 103 -4.92 -6.00 12.23
N ALA A 104 -6.16 -6.01 12.68
CA ALA A 104 -6.58 -6.92 13.74
C ALA A 104 -6.49 -8.37 13.28
N ALA A 105 -6.20 -9.25 14.24
CA ALA A 105 -6.11 -10.67 13.98
C ALA A 105 -7.50 -11.24 13.61
#